data_8bdbca0c3092093d7a9d17eebd4a1fa5
#
_entry.id   8bdbca0c3092093d7a9d17eebd4a1fa5
#
_cell.length_a   1.000
_cell.length_b   1.000
_cell.length_c   1.000
_cell.angle_alpha   90.00
_cell.angle_beta   90.00
_cell.angle_gamma   90.00
#
_symmetry.space_group_name_H-M   'P 1'
#
loop_
_entity.id
_entity.type
_entity.pdbx_description
1 polymer ?
#
loop_
_entity_poly.entity_id
_entity_poly.type
_entity_poly.pdbx_seq_one_letter_code
_entity_poly.pdbx_strand_id
1 'polypeptide(L)'
;YKVAYTDDEETADKSSKLKNIAENTVLPAEDVVPTQNFTEPPAHFDEATLIKFLKEKGIGRPSTYATTVSTIIDRGYIERDKKILRATPLGVATVDLMKKNFSEIVDYKFTANMENELDEIARGENNLEAVLGEFYGGFEKTLAKAQEKIGENKVELPVEESDIICDKCG
;
A
#
# COMPACT_ATOMS: atom_id res chain seq x y z
N TYR A 1 17.78 23.22 7.52
CA TYR A 1 16.93 22.06 7.88
C TYR A 1 15.50 22.39 7.49
N LYS A 2 15.03 21.94 6.30
CA LYS A 2 13.60 21.95 5.98
C LYS A 2 13.03 20.66 6.54
N VAL A 3 12.44 20.72 7.71
CA VAL A 3 11.54 19.68 8.19
C VAL A 3 10.22 19.89 7.46
N ALA A 4 9.71 18.86 6.78
CA ALA A 4 8.40 18.90 6.17
C ALA A 4 7.36 18.93 7.31
N TYR A 5 6.84 20.12 7.57
CA TYR A 5 5.65 20.27 8.39
C TYR A 5 4.44 20.04 7.49
N THR A 6 3.61 19.11 7.86
CA THR A 6 2.23 19.08 7.39
C THR A 6 1.56 20.38 7.86
N ASP A 7 0.87 21.05 6.94
CA ASP A 7 0.07 22.25 7.22
C ASP A 7 -1.05 21.90 8.22
N ASP A 8 -0.76 22.04 9.49
CA ASP A 8 -1.80 22.15 10.49
C ASP A 8 -2.23 23.61 10.54
N GLU A 9 -3.50 23.88 10.27
CA GLU A 9 -4.11 25.21 10.28
C GLU A 9 -3.95 25.97 11.61
N GLU A 10 -3.47 25.29 12.66
CA GLU A 10 -3.17 25.91 13.96
C GLU A 10 -1.89 26.76 13.98
N THR A 11 -1.02 26.68 12.96
CA THR A 11 0.22 27.48 12.95
C THR A 11 0.01 28.91 12.49
N ALA A 12 -1.11 29.23 11.84
CA ALA A 12 -1.39 30.58 11.35
C ALA A 12 -1.59 31.61 12.46
N ASP A 13 -2.11 31.19 13.61
CA ASP A 13 -2.41 32.12 14.71
C ASP A 13 -1.18 32.43 15.60
N LYS A 14 -0.20 31.53 15.66
CA LYS A 14 1.03 31.75 16.45
C LYS A 14 2.03 32.69 15.77
N SER A 15 2.03 32.75 14.43
CA SER A 15 2.90 33.65 13.68
C SER A 15 2.48 35.12 13.76
N SER A 16 1.21 35.40 14.11
CA SER A 16 0.69 36.75 14.22
C SER A 16 1.28 37.53 15.42
N LYS A 17 1.67 36.83 16.49
CA LYS A 17 2.28 37.42 17.68
C LYS A 17 3.72 37.91 17.47
N LEU A 18 4.40 37.43 16.45
CA LEU A 18 5.78 37.80 16.13
C LEU A 18 5.91 38.97 15.14
N LYS A 19 4.79 39.45 14.57
CA LYS A 19 4.79 40.48 13.52
C LYS A 19 5.30 41.85 13.96
N ASN A 20 5.38 42.12 15.26
CA ASN A 20 5.80 43.41 15.82
C ASN A 20 7.23 43.39 16.37
N ILE A 21 8.00 42.34 16.13
CA ILE A 21 9.39 42.24 16.59
C ILE A 21 10.30 42.75 15.49
N ALA A 22 11.04 43.80 15.72
CA ALA A 22 11.99 44.32 14.73
C ALA A 22 13.21 43.41 14.59
N GLU A 23 13.82 43.39 13.39
CA GLU A 23 15.05 42.68 13.14
C GLU A 23 16.16 43.12 14.11
N ASN A 24 16.93 42.15 14.64
CA ASN A 24 17.97 42.34 15.64
C ASN A 24 17.48 42.80 17.06
N THR A 25 16.20 42.61 17.36
CA THR A 25 15.72 42.85 18.74
C THR A 25 16.27 41.78 19.69
N VAL A 26 16.93 42.20 20.76
CA VAL A 26 17.40 41.29 21.81
C VAL A 26 16.25 40.91 22.70
N LEU A 27 15.89 39.63 22.71
CA LEU A 27 14.83 39.08 23.54
C LEU A 27 15.47 38.34 24.74
N PRO A 28 15.03 38.65 25.99
CA PRO A 28 15.48 37.87 27.14
C PRO A 28 14.84 36.48 27.09
N ALA A 29 15.63 35.43 27.21
CA ALA A 29 15.12 34.07 27.41
C ALA A 29 14.82 33.89 28.91
N GLU A 30 13.56 33.69 29.27
CA GLU A 30 13.16 33.43 30.66
C GLU A 30 13.38 31.97 31.03
N ASP A 31 13.11 31.04 30.10
CA ASP A 31 13.32 29.61 30.29
C ASP A 31 13.54 28.91 28.95
N VAL A 32 14.27 27.80 29.00
CA VAL A 32 14.48 26.92 27.83
C VAL A 32 14.03 25.51 28.23
N VAL A 33 12.81 25.18 27.82
CA VAL A 33 12.21 23.87 28.09
C VAL A 33 12.41 22.94 26.89
N PRO A 34 13.24 21.92 27.00
CA PRO A 34 13.36 20.91 25.93
C PRO A 34 12.12 20.01 25.89
N THR A 35 11.49 19.89 24.74
CA THR A 35 10.39 18.93 24.53
C THR A 35 10.81 17.86 23.54
N GLN A 36 10.58 16.61 23.90
CA GLN A 36 10.81 15.47 23.01
C GLN A 36 9.51 15.16 22.27
N ASN A 37 9.57 15.21 20.95
CA ASN A 37 8.47 14.80 20.08
C ASN A 37 8.91 13.62 19.22
N PHE A 38 8.00 12.69 18.97
CA PHE A 38 8.23 11.56 18.10
C PHE A 38 7.38 11.71 16.84
N THR A 39 7.93 11.31 15.69
CA THR A 39 7.17 11.21 14.46
C THR A 39 6.16 10.07 14.57
N GLU A 40 4.96 10.28 14.06
CA GLU A 40 3.95 9.26 13.97
C GLU A 40 4.19 8.38 12.72
N PRO A 41 3.85 7.07 12.76
CA PRO A 41 3.92 6.21 11.59
C PRO A 41 2.89 6.68 10.54
N PRO A 42 3.07 6.32 9.25
CA PRO A 42 2.08 6.60 8.23
C PRO A 42 0.70 6.08 8.63
N ALA A 43 -0.35 6.84 8.36
CA ALA A 43 -1.72 6.42 8.62
C ALA A 43 -2.09 5.18 7.80
N HIS A 44 -2.94 4.32 8.34
CA HIS A 44 -3.51 3.22 7.58
C HIS A 44 -4.35 3.74 6.40
N PHE A 45 -4.41 2.94 5.33
CA PHE A 45 -5.28 3.26 4.21
C PHE A 45 -6.76 3.17 4.62
N ASP A 46 -7.54 4.10 4.11
CA ASP A 46 -8.96 3.95 3.88
C ASP A 46 -9.21 3.72 2.37
N GLU A 47 -10.46 3.51 1.96
CA GLU A 47 -10.75 3.25 0.54
C GLU A 47 -10.35 4.43 -0.36
N ALA A 48 -10.56 5.66 0.09
CA ALA A 48 -10.26 6.85 -0.70
C ALA A 48 -8.75 7.05 -0.87
N THR A 49 -7.99 6.90 0.21
CA THR A 49 -6.52 7.02 0.18
C THR A 49 -5.87 5.86 -0.57
N LEU A 50 -6.45 4.64 -0.51
CA LEU A 50 -6.01 3.52 -1.32
C LEU A 50 -6.23 3.79 -2.81
N ILE A 51 -7.41 4.26 -3.22
CA ILE A 51 -7.69 4.63 -4.61
C ILE A 51 -6.77 5.76 -5.07
N LYS A 52 -6.53 6.76 -4.22
CA LYS A 52 -5.58 7.83 -4.52
C LYS A 52 -4.17 7.28 -4.77
N PHE A 53 -3.71 6.36 -3.92
CA PHE A 53 -2.42 5.70 -4.07
C PHE A 53 -2.33 4.89 -5.38
N LEU A 54 -3.35 4.08 -5.71
CA LEU A 54 -3.41 3.33 -6.97
C LEU A 54 -3.30 4.26 -8.18
N LYS A 55 -4.05 5.37 -8.16
CA LYS A 55 -4.00 6.39 -9.20
C LYS A 55 -2.62 7.03 -9.33
N GLU A 56 -1.99 7.41 -8.22
CA GLU A 56 -0.66 8.01 -8.22
C GLU A 56 0.43 7.06 -8.72
N LYS A 57 0.25 5.75 -8.50
CA LYS A 57 1.17 4.71 -8.98
C LYS A 57 0.85 4.21 -10.40
N GLY A 58 -0.23 4.67 -11.02
CA GLY A 58 -0.65 4.24 -12.36
C GLY A 58 -1.21 2.81 -12.40
N ILE A 59 -1.68 2.30 -11.26
CA ILE A 59 -2.23 0.94 -11.12
C ILE A 59 -3.74 0.98 -11.33
N GLY A 60 -4.24 0.31 -12.36
CA GLY A 60 -5.66 0.31 -12.71
C GLY A 60 -6.10 1.59 -13.42
N ARG A 61 -7.40 1.67 -13.67
CA ARG A 61 -8.06 2.80 -14.34
C ARG A 61 -9.32 3.19 -13.57
N PRO A 62 -9.92 4.37 -13.81
CA PRO A 62 -11.12 4.83 -13.08
C PRO A 62 -12.24 3.80 -13.01
N SER A 63 -12.43 3.00 -14.06
CA SER A 63 -13.44 1.94 -14.13
C SER A 63 -13.14 0.72 -13.25
N THR A 64 -11.88 0.50 -12.86
CA THR A 64 -11.45 -0.71 -12.13
C THR A 64 -11.12 -0.46 -10.67
N TYR A 65 -10.94 0.78 -10.21
CA TYR A 65 -10.55 1.06 -8.82
C TYR A 65 -11.54 0.48 -7.81
N ALA A 66 -12.84 0.78 -7.97
CA ALA A 66 -13.86 0.35 -7.02
C ALA A 66 -14.00 -1.19 -7.00
N THR A 67 -14.00 -1.82 -8.17
CA THR A 67 -14.10 -3.29 -8.28
C THR A 67 -12.88 -3.99 -7.70
N THR A 68 -11.68 -3.41 -7.85
CA THR A 68 -10.46 -3.95 -7.24
C THR A 68 -10.56 -3.94 -5.72
N VAL A 69 -10.96 -2.79 -5.13
CA VAL A 69 -11.11 -2.68 -3.67
C VAL A 69 -12.19 -3.64 -3.16
N SER A 70 -13.36 -3.73 -3.83
CA SER A 70 -14.39 -4.69 -3.46
C SER A 70 -13.88 -6.12 -3.51
N THR A 71 -13.18 -6.50 -4.58
CA THR A 71 -12.66 -7.86 -4.76
C THR A 71 -11.72 -8.30 -3.64
N ILE A 72 -10.80 -7.43 -3.21
CA ILE A 72 -9.86 -7.80 -2.13
C ILE A 72 -10.54 -7.89 -0.76
N ILE A 73 -11.65 -7.15 -0.55
CA ILE A 73 -12.50 -7.28 0.64
C ILE A 73 -13.33 -8.57 0.57
N ASP A 74 -14.00 -8.82 -0.54
CA ASP A 74 -14.87 -9.99 -0.73
C ASP A 74 -14.10 -11.31 -0.64
N ARG A 75 -12.82 -11.30 -1.03
CA ARG A 75 -11.91 -12.45 -0.88
C ARG A 75 -11.33 -12.59 0.53
N GLY A 76 -11.64 -11.67 1.43
CA GLY A 76 -11.15 -11.69 2.80
C GLY A 76 -9.66 -11.41 2.95
N TYR A 77 -9.01 -10.78 1.96
CA TYR A 77 -7.60 -10.40 2.06
C TYR A 77 -7.39 -9.16 2.93
N ILE A 78 -8.40 -8.29 2.95
CA ILE A 78 -8.48 -7.13 3.83
C ILE A 78 -9.87 -7.07 4.47
N GLU A 79 -9.93 -6.47 5.64
CA GLU A 79 -11.17 -6.18 6.36
C GLU A 79 -11.31 -4.69 6.62
N ARG A 80 -12.55 -4.25 6.83
CA ARG A 80 -12.88 -2.88 7.23
C ARG A 80 -13.00 -2.81 8.74
N ASP A 81 -12.11 -2.05 9.36
CA ASP A 81 -12.26 -1.62 10.75
C ASP A 81 -12.72 -0.16 10.75
N LYS A 82 -14.03 0.06 10.82
CA LYS A 82 -14.68 1.37 10.66
C LYS A 82 -14.41 1.98 9.28
N LYS A 83 -13.46 2.89 9.17
CA LYS A 83 -13.02 3.52 7.91
C LYS A 83 -11.66 3.01 7.44
N ILE A 84 -10.94 2.29 8.29
CA ILE A 84 -9.57 1.84 8.03
C ILE A 84 -9.60 0.46 7.37
N LEU A 85 -8.71 0.24 6.43
CA LEU A 85 -8.48 -1.06 5.81
C LEU A 85 -7.32 -1.76 6.51
N ARG A 86 -7.56 -2.99 6.97
CA ARG A 86 -6.55 -3.84 7.62
C ARG A 86 -6.32 -5.11 6.82
N ALA A 87 -5.06 -5.48 6.67
CA ALA A 87 -4.73 -6.78 6.07
C ALA A 87 -5.10 -7.91 7.05
N THR A 88 -5.73 -8.95 6.54
CA THR A 88 -6.03 -10.17 7.29
C THR A 88 -4.83 -11.12 7.27
N PRO A 89 -4.74 -12.09 8.18
CA PRO A 89 -3.71 -13.15 8.12
C PRO A 89 -3.69 -13.87 6.77
N LEU A 90 -4.88 -14.13 6.18
CA LEU A 90 -5.01 -14.70 4.85
C LEU A 90 -4.42 -13.79 3.77
N GLY A 91 -4.68 -12.48 3.85
CA GLY A 91 -4.14 -11.49 2.93
C GLY A 91 -2.62 -11.43 2.98
N VAL A 92 -2.05 -11.40 4.19
CA VAL A 92 -0.59 -11.38 4.40
C VAL A 92 0.05 -12.66 3.84
N ALA A 93 -0.48 -13.84 4.19
CA ALA A 93 0.03 -15.11 3.70
C ALA A 93 -0.03 -15.23 2.17
N THR A 94 -1.13 -14.73 1.56
CA THR A 94 -1.29 -14.70 0.11
C THR A 94 -0.24 -13.79 -0.55
N VAL A 95 -0.03 -12.59 -0.02
CA VAL A 95 0.96 -11.65 -0.56
C VAL A 95 2.38 -12.22 -0.40
N ASP A 96 2.70 -12.84 0.71
CA ASP A 96 4.02 -13.43 0.94
C ASP A 96 4.28 -14.61 -0.02
N LEU A 97 3.28 -15.47 -0.25
CA LEU A 97 3.34 -16.53 -1.24
C LEU A 97 3.59 -15.98 -2.66
N MET A 98 2.84 -14.95 -3.03
CA MET A 98 2.96 -14.31 -4.33
C MET A 98 4.31 -13.63 -4.51
N LYS A 99 4.78 -12.87 -3.53
CA LYS A 99 6.11 -12.22 -3.55
C LYS A 99 7.24 -13.25 -3.68
N LYS A 100 7.12 -14.39 -3.01
CA LYS A 100 8.14 -15.45 -3.01
C LYS A 100 8.26 -16.16 -4.35
N ASN A 101 7.15 -16.32 -5.08
CA ASN A 101 7.11 -17.10 -6.32
C ASN A 101 6.97 -16.24 -7.59
N PHE A 102 6.38 -15.03 -7.48
CA PHE A 102 6.03 -14.14 -8.59
C PHE A 102 6.44 -12.69 -8.30
N SER A 103 7.65 -12.48 -7.79
CA SER A 103 8.13 -11.17 -7.34
C SER A 103 8.01 -10.06 -8.39
N GLU A 104 8.24 -10.39 -9.67
CA GLU A 104 8.15 -9.43 -10.77
C GLU A 104 6.71 -8.98 -11.04
N ILE A 105 5.75 -9.93 -10.99
CA ILE A 105 4.33 -9.65 -11.28
C ILE A 105 3.67 -8.87 -10.13
N VAL A 106 4.12 -9.11 -8.89
CA VAL A 106 3.59 -8.42 -7.69
C VAL A 106 4.17 -7.01 -7.52
N ASP A 107 5.23 -6.66 -8.27
CA ASP A 107 5.75 -5.28 -8.28
C ASP A 107 4.70 -4.35 -8.92
N TYR A 108 4.35 -3.29 -8.17
CA TYR A 108 3.40 -2.28 -8.66
C TYR A 108 3.88 -1.58 -9.95
N LYS A 109 5.18 -1.52 -10.19
CA LYS A 109 5.75 -0.97 -11.43
C LYS A 109 5.40 -1.85 -12.64
N PHE A 110 5.42 -3.18 -12.46
CA PHE A 110 5.01 -4.11 -13.50
C PHE A 110 3.56 -3.85 -13.93
N THR A 111 2.65 -3.74 -12.96
CA THR A 111 1.24 -3.44 -13.25
C THR A 111 1.07 -2.10 -13.94
N ALA A 112 1.77 -1.06 -13.48
CA ALA A 112 1.72 0.27 -14.09
C ALA A 112 2.25 0.26 -15.54
N ASN A 113 3.33 -0.47 -15.81
CA ASN A 113 3.87 -0.61 -17.17
C ASN A 113 2.89 -1.35 -18.08
N MET A 114 2.33 -2.47 -17.62
CA MET A 114 1.32 -3.23 -18.37
C MET A 114 0.10 -2.36 -18.72
N GLU A 115 -0.38 -1.56 -17.78
CA GLU A 115 -1.48 -0.62 -18.02
C GLU A 115 -1.13 0.42 -19.10
N ASN A 116 0.11 0.90 -19.14
CA ASN A 116 0.58 1.82 -20.17
C ASN A 116 0.70 1.15 -21.53
N GLU A 117 1.22 -0.08 -21.61
CA GLU A 117 1.29 -0.88 -22.84
C GLU A 117 -0.10 -1.17 -23.41
N LEU A 118 -1.08 -1.46 -22.56
CA LEU A 118 -2.48 -1.61 -22.98
C LEU A 118 -3.06 -0.30 -23.52
N ASP A 119 -2.73 0.84 -22.94
CA ASP A 119 -3.12 2.15 -23.49
C ASP A 119 -2.45 2.44 -24.84
N GLU A 120 -1.18 2.03 -25.02
CA GLU A 120 -0.47 2.14 -26.31
C GLU A 120 -1.14 1.28 -27.40
N ILE A 121 -1.53 0.05 -27.04
CA ILE A 121 -2.29 -0.83 -27.94
C ILE A 121 -3.63 -0.16 -28.34
N ALA A 122 -4.33 0.42 -27.37
CA ALA A 122 -5.60 1.12 -27.61
C ALA A 122 -5.44 2.32 -28.54
N ARG A 123 -4.28 2.98 -28.56
CA ARG A 123 -3.93 4.07 -29.48
C ARG A 123 -3.37 3.59 -30.83
N GLY A 124 -3.14 2.29 -31.00
CA GLY A 124 -2.51 1.72 -32.19
C GLY A 124 -0.99 1.93 -32.30
N GLU A 125 -0.35 2.29 -31.18
CA GLU A 125 1.10 2.55 -31.09
C GLU A 125 1.91 1.28 -30.79
N ASN A 126 1.25 0.22 -30.30
CA ASN A 126 1.89 -1.05 -29.92
C ASN A 126 1.05 -2.25 -30.44
N ASN A 127 1.66 -3.42 -30.50
CA ASN A 127 1.05 -4.66 -30.97
C ASN A 127 0.69 -5.58 -29.81
N LEU A 128 -0.59 -6.00 -29.75
CA LEU A 128 -1.11 -6.89 -28.71
C LEU A 128 -0.35 -8.22 -28.63
N GLU A 129 -0.06 -8.85 -29.80
CA GLU A 129 0.60 -10.16 -29.84
C GLU A 129 2.04 -10.07 -29.32
N ALA A 130 2.74 -8.97 -29.61
CA ALA A 130 4.10 -8.76 -29.12
C ALA A 130 4.13 -8.59 -27.59
N VAL A 131 3.25 -7.73 -27.04
CA VAL A 131 3.14 -7.50 -25.59
C VAL A 131 2.77 -8.78 -24.83
N LEU A 132 1.77 -9.53 -25.32
CA LEU A 132 1.36 -10.79 -24.71
C LEU A 132 2.43 -11.88 -24.83
N GLY A 133 3.13 -11.94 -25.96
CA GLY A 133 4.20 -12.91 -26.20
C GLY A 133 5.38 -12.70 -25.26
N GLU A 134 5.79 -11.45 -25.04
CA GLU A 134 6.85 -11.09 -24.10
C GLU A 134 6.46 -11.42 -22.65
N PHE A 135 5.27 -11.04 -22.23
CA PHE A 135 4.75 -11.36 -20.92
C PHE A 135 4.66 -12.87 -20.69
N TYR A 136 4.01 -13.60 -21.61
CA TYR A 136 3.70 -15.01 -21.42
C TYR A 136 4.96 -15.89 -21.41
N GLY A 137 5.96 -15.58 -22.22
CA GLY A 137 7.22 -16.32 -22.26
C GLY A 137 8.02 -16.29 -20.95
N GLY A 138 7.95 -15.21 -20.20
CA GLY A 138 8.51 -15.09 -18.84
C GLY A 138 7.63 -15.75 -17.79
N PHE A 139 6.33 -15.51 -17.87
CA PHE A 139 5.33 -16.01 -16.94
C PHE A 139 5.26 -17.54 -16.91
N GLU A 140 5.22 -18.21 -18.06
CA GLU A 140 5.14 -19.68 -18.17
C GLU A 140 6.26 -20.37 -17.39
N LYS A 141 7.51 -19.88 -17.54
CA LYS A 141 8.67 -20.42 -16.83
C LYS A 141 8.57 -20.24 -15.32
N THR A 142 8.07 -19.07 -14.91
CA THR A 142 7.89 -18.74 -13.49
C THR A 142 6.77 -19.58 -12.88
N LEU A 143 5.67 -19.78 -13.62
CA LEU A 143 4.55 -20.61 -13.22
C LEU A 143 4.96 -22.08 -13.03
N ALA A 144 5.71 -22.66 -13.97
CA ALA A 144 6.20 -24.04 -13.85
C ALA A 144 7.05 -24.23 -12.57
N LYS A 145 7.99 -23.31 -12.31
CA LYS A 145 8.81 -23.33 -11.09
C LYS A 145 7.98 -23.16 -9.81
N ALA A 146 6.94 -22.32 -9.87
CA ALA A 146 6.06 -22.09 -8.73
C ALA A 146 5.20 -23.32 -8.43
N GLN A 147 4.71 -24.02 -9.46
CA GLN A 147 3.93 -25.26 -9.31
C GLN A 147 4.74 -26.37 -8.65
N GLU A 148 6.00 -26.55 -9.03
CA GLU A 148 6.90 -27.50 -8.35
C GLU A 148 7.04 -27.19 -6.87
N LYS A 149 7.37 -25.93 -6.55
CA LYS A 149 7.60 -25.49 -5.16
C LYS A 149 6.36 -25.53 -4.27
N ILE A 150 5.20 -25.13 -4.82
CA ILE A 150 3.93 -25.09 -4.07
C ILE A 150 3.36 -26.51 -3.92
N GLY A 151 3.56 -27.39 -4.90
CA GLY A 151 3.14 -28.80 -4.81
C GLY A 151 3.80 -29.56 -3.66
N GLU A 152 5.01 -29.19 -3.29
CA GLU A 152 5.76 -29.80 -2.19
C GLU A 152 5.48 -29.18 -0.79
N ASN A 153 5.03 -27.92 -0.76
CA ASN A 153 4.82 -27.18 0.48
C ASN A 153 3.40 -26.62 0.58
N LYS A 154 2.59 -27.23 1.44
CA LYS A 154 1.30 -26.63 1.82
C LYS A 154 1.55 -25.30 2.54
N VAL A 155 0.89 -24.25 2.10
CA VAL A 155 0.88 -22.97 2.81
C VAL A 155 0.04 -23.14 4.07
N GLU A 156 0.68 -23.18 5.23
CA GLU A 156 -0.03 -23.16 6.51
C GLU A 156 -0.45 -21.72 6.79
N LEU A 157 -1.76 -21.51 6.91
CA LEU A 157 -2.28 -20.24 7.41
C LEU A 157 -1.97 -20.16 8.91
N PRO A 158 -1.59 -18.99 9.43
CA PRO A 158 -1.48 -18.82 10.88
C PRO A 158 -2.83 -19.15 11.51
N VAL A 159 -2.84 -20.16 12.36
CA VAL A 159 -4.03 -20.57 13.11
C VAL A 159 -4.11 -19.66 14.33
N GLU A 160 -5.20 -18.92 14.47
CA GLU A 160 -5.48 -18.22 15.71
C GLU A 160 -5.83 -19.26 16.77
N GLU A 161 -5.01 -19.37 17.81
CA GLU A 161 -5.32 -20.17 18.98
C GLU A 161 -6.53 -19.53 19.67
N SER A 162 -7.64 -20.25 19.73
CA SER A 162 -8.82 -19.78 20.44
C SER A 162 -8.80 -20.37 21.86
N ASP A 163 -9.21 -19.57 22.84
CA ASP A 163 -9.41 -20.04 24.24
C ASP A 163 -10.61 -21.00 24.39
N ILE A 164 -11.23 -21.38 23.29
CA ILE A 164 -12.37 -22.28 23.27
C ILE A 164 -11.87 -23.71 23.38
N ILE A 165 -12.08 -24.30 24.54
CA ILE A 165 -11.76 -25.70 24.80
C ILE A 165 -12.86 -26.57 24.17
N CYS A 166 -12.46 -27.58 23.40
CA CYS A 166 -13.41 -28.51 22.81
C CYS A 166 -14.04 -29.40 23.88
N ASP A 167 -15.39 -29.44 23.97
CA ASP A 167 -16.11 -30.24 24.94
C ASP A 167 -15.90 -31.76 24.80
N LYS A 168 -15.33 -32.22 23.68
CA LYS A 168 -15.12 -33.65 23.39
C LYS A 168 -13.69 -34.13 23.52
N CYS A 169 -12.68 -33.24 23.37
CA CYS A 169 -11.28 -33.66 23.34
C CYS A 169 -10.35 -32.79 24.19
N GLY A 170 -10.86 -31.79 24.89
CA GLY A 170 -10.08 -30.89 25.73
C GLY A 170 -9.37 -29.78 24.93
#